data_3dd802db8e9987f7a65d3f4d33d4ee8d
#
_entry.id   3dd802db8e9987f7a65d3f4d33d4ee8d
#
_cell.length_a   1.000
_cell.length_b   1.000
_cell.length_c   1.000
_cell.angle_alpha   90.00
_cell.angle_beta   90.00
_cell.angle_gamma   90.00
#
_symmetry.space_group_name_H-M   'P 1'
#
loop_
_entity.id
_entity.type
_entity.pdbx_description
1 polymer ?
#
loop_
_entity_poly.entity_id
_entity_poly.type
_entity_poly.pdbx_seq_one_letter_code
_entity_poly.pdbx_strand_id
1 'polypeptide(L)'
;LGDVRPVPEVVSEPDSLLPPPPKVKPAFVDTCRSGMTCIEDYSDSTLRGMTPFYRALDELAAKPRPVRIAYFGDSFIEADILTADLRAMLQERYGGCGVGFVTITSPVNGYRPTVRHSFGGWQSHSVTDSVFFDRGKQGVSGHYFIPTPGAYVELGGQRKYASRLDTCERASIFFYNKGEARLSASVNKGEPQTGAFPPADGLREMNVTGRIGSVRWKVESADSTLFYGVAMDGTQGIAVDNFSLRGSSGLSLRSIPVRTMREFNELRPYDLIVLQYGLNVATERGRNYDRYRDGMLTTIAHLKQAFPQAGILIVGVGDREYKTEEGSLRTMPGIKNLIRYQQNLAADSGVAFWNMFEAMGGEGSMADMVHAKPSLANYDYTHINFRGGKHLAELLYEALVYGKEQYDRRRAYEAEP
;
A
#
# COMPACT_ATOMS: atom_id res chain seq x y z
N LEU A 1 -72.14 -49.43 -49.62
CA LEU A 1 -71.49 -48.24 -50.18
C LEU A 1 -71.31 -47.25 -49.05
N GLY A 2 -70.13 -47.29 -48.46
CA GLY A 2 -69.78 -46.42 -47.38
C GLY A 2 -69.15 -45.10 -47.88
N ASP A 3 -69.63 -44.02 -47.41
CA ASP A 3 -69.21 -42.67 -47.70
C ASP A 3 -67.94 -42.38 -46.94
N VAL A 4 -66.82 -42.35 -47.66
CA VAL A 4 -65.51 -42.02 -47.11
C VAL A 4 -65.33 -40.48 -47.26
N ARG A 5 -65.54 -39.73 -46.17
CA ARG A 5 -65.20 -38.32 -46.14
C ARG A 5 -63.69 -38.16 -45.96
N PRO A 6 -63.01 -37.27 -46.72
CA PRO A 6 -61.60 -37.05 -46.54
C PRO A 6 -61.38 -36.29 -45.21
N VAL A 7 -60.40 -36.80 -44.45
CA VAL A 7 -59.91 -36.10 -43.23
C VAL A 7 -59.17 -34.81 -43.65
N PRO A 8 -59.48 -33.65 -43.08
CA PRO A 8 -58.79 -32.45 -43.45
C PRO A 8 -57.28 -32.58 -42.99
N GLU A 9 -56.37 -32.29 -43.91
CA GLU A 9 -54.96 -32.14 -43.64
C GLU A 9 -54.78 -30.97 -42.61
N VAL A 10 -54.21 -31.29 -41.45
CA VAL A 10 -53.76 -30.28 -40.51
C VAL A 10 -52.54 -29.61 -41.14
N VAL A 11 -52.74 -28.45 -41.70
CA VAL A 11 -51.64 -27.57 -42.08
C VAL A 11 -50.96 -27.12 -40.76
N SER A 12 -49.81 -27.72 -40.45
CA SER A 12 -48.96 -27.22 -39.40
C SER A 12 -48.53 -25.81 -39.78
N GLU A 13 -48.94 -24.82 -39.00
CA GLU A 13 -48.40 -23.48 -39.12
C GLU A 13 -46.86 -23.56 -39.04
N PRO A 14 -46.12 -22.78 -39.86
CA PRO A 14 -44.67 -22.80 -39.79
C PRO A 14 -44.27 -22.34 -38.37
N ASP A 15 -43.41 -23.13 -37.73
CA ASP A 15 -42.73 -22.78 -36.47
C ASP A 15 -42.40 -21.31 -36.53
N SER A 16 -43.00 -20.51 -35.64
CA SER A 16 -42.64 -19.12 -35.47
C SER A 16 -41.15 -19.12 -35.12
N LEU A 17 -40.33 -18.69 -36.06
CA LEU A 17 -38.90 -18.47 -35.83
C LEU A 17 -38.78 -17.49 -34.66
N LEU A 18 -38.54 -18.04 -33.48
CA LEU A 18 -38.12 -17.24 -32.36
C LEU A 18 -36.89 -16.40 -32.81
N PRO A 19 -36.86 -15.12 -32.57
CA PRO A 19 -35.70 -14.32 -32.92
C PRO A 19 -34.46 -15.01 -32.32
N PRO A 20 -33.36 -15.09 -33.05
CA PRO A 20 -32.14 -15.70 -32.52
C PRO A 20 -31.81 -15.05 -31.20
N PRO A 21 -31.35 -15.83 -30.18
CA PRO A 21 -30.99 -15.25 -28.89
C PRO A 21 -30.02 -14.12 -29.12
N PRO A 22 -30.13 -13.01 -28.36
CA PRO A 22 -29.25 -11.88 -28.53
C PRO A 22 -27.81 -12.35 -28.39
N LYS A 23 -26.98 -11.98 -29.36
CA LYS A 23 -25.54 -12.29 -29.29
C LYS A 23 -24.96 -11.58 -28.04
N VAL A 24 -24.69 -12.37 -27.00
CA VAL A 24 -24.05 -11.87 -25.80
C VAL A 24 -22.59 -11.54 -26.16
N LYS A 25 -22.19 -10.30 -25.97
CA LYS A 25 -20.80 -9.87 -26.16
C LYS A 25 -19.90 -10.67 -25.22
N PRO A 26 -18.80 -11.29 -25.70
CA PRO A 26 -17.88 -12.02 -24.85
C PRO A 26 -17.32 -11.10 -23.75
N ALA A 27 -17.06 -11.65 -22.56
CA ALA A 27 -16.38 -10.92 -21.50
C ALA A 27 -14.95 -10.55 -21.94
N PHE A 28 -14.50 -9.36 -21.54
CA PHE A 28 -13.12 -8.94 -21.77
C PHE A 28 -12.18 -9.84 -20.98
N VAL A 29 -11.11 -10.27 -21.62
CA VAL A 29 -10.06 -11.10 -20.99
C VAL A 29 -8.79 -10.28 -20.91
N ASP A 30 -8.29 -10.07 -19.69
CA ASP A 30 -7.00 -9.44 -19.47
C ASP A 30 -5.87 -10.30 -20.04
N THR A 31 -4.89 -9.65 -20.65
CA THR A 31 -3.70 -10.30 -21.17
C THR A 31 -2.48 -9.89 -20.36
N CYS A 32 -1.44 -10.73 -20.34
CA CYS A 32 -0.17 -10.38 -19.75
C CYS A 32 0.90 -10.29 -20.83
N ARG A 33 1.71 -9.25 -20.77
CA ARG A 33 2.84 -9.08 -21.68
C ARG A 33 3.87 -10.18 -21.44
N SER A 34 4.39 -10.76 -22.52
CA SER A 34 5.48 -11.74 -22.42
C SER A 34 6.69 -11.13 -21.71
N GLY A 35 7.29 -11.86 -20.78
CA GLY A 35 8.44 -11.44 -19.99
C GLY A 35 8.13 -10.52 -18.80
N MET A 36 6.85 -10.17 -18.58
CA MET A 36 6.40 -9.38 -17.45
C MET A 36 5.67 -10.26 -16.44
N THR A 37 5.88 -10.00 -15.16
CA THR A 37 5.03 -10.54 -14.09
C THR A 37 3.89 -9.57 -13.84
N CYS A 38 2.69 -9.92 -14.28
CA CYS A 38 1.51 -9.08 -14.18
C CYS A 38 0.81 -9.25 -12.83
N ILE A 39 0.04 -8.23 -12.45
CA ILE A 39 -0.83 -8.32 -11.28
C ILE A 39 -1.99 -9.25 -11.60
N GLU A 40 -2.23 -10.22 -10.72
CA GLU A 40 -3.38 -11.11 -10.76
C GLU A 40 -4.49 -10.52 -9.88
N ASP A 41 -5.62 -10.19 -10.45
CA ASP A 41 -6.75 -9.61 -9.72
C ASP A 41 -7.83 -10.67 -9.50
N TYR A 42 -7.98 -11.10 -8.25
CA TYR A 42 -8.96 -12.09 -7.83
C TYR A 42 -10.27 -11.45 -7.32
N SER A 43 -10.40 -10.13 -7.45
CA SER A 43 -11.66 -9.47 -7.09
C SER A 43 -12.75 -9.82 -8.11
N ASP A 44 -13.96 -9.95 -7.59
CA ASP A 44 -15.17 -10.13 -8.36
C ASP A 44 -15.97 -8.82 -8.46
N SER A 45 -17.29 -8.92 -8.42
CA SER A 45 -18.20 -7.77 -8.35
C SER A 45 -17.96 -6.82 -7.18
N THR A 46 -17.19 -7.25 -6.16
CA THR A 46 -16.82 -6.38 -5.02
C THR A 46 -15.78 -5.33 -5.40
N LEU A 47 -15.06 -5.51 -6.49
CA LEU A 47 -14.04 -4.60 -7.04
C LEU A 47 -12.99 -4.17 -5.99
N ARG A 48 -12.62 -5.08 -5.07
CA ARG A 48 -11.65 -4.80 -3.99
C ARG A 48 -10.19 -5.04 -4.38
N GLY A 49 -9.94 -5.38 -5.66
CA GLY A 49 -8.60 -5.50 -6.23
C GLY A 49 -8.09 -4.16 -6.74
N MET A 50 -7.69 -4.11 -8.02
CA MET A 50 -7.04 -2.92 -8.58
C MET A 50 -7.99 -1.85 -9.12
N THR A 51 -9.26 -2.18 -9.36
CA THR A 51 -10.23 -1.26 -9.97
C THR A 51 -10.38 0.08 -9.22
N PRO A 52 -10.48 0.13 -7.87
CA PRO A 52 -10.61 1.40 -7.17
C PRO A 52 -9.41 2.34 -7.44
N PHE A 53 -8.21 1.81 -7.45
CA PHE A 53 -7.00 2.58 -7.73
C PHE A 53 -6.96 3.08 -9.17
N TYR A 54 -7.24 2.23 -10.13
CA TYR A 54 -7.24 2.63 -11.55
C TYR A 54 -8.34 3.65 -11.86
N ARG A 55 -9.51 3.50 -11.24
CA ARG A 55 -10.58 4.50 -11.34
C ARG A 55 -10.15 5.84 -10.75
N ALA A 56 -9.47 5.82 -9.61
CA ALA A 56 -8.95 7.04 -8.98
C ALA A 56 -7.93 7.75 -9.89
N LEU A 57 -7.10 7.01 -10.61
CA LEU A 57 -6.16 7.58 -11.58
C LEU A 57 -6.87 8.26 -12.75
N ASP A 58 -8.00 7.73 -13.23
CA ASP A 58 -8.82 8.38 -14.26
C ASP A 58 -9.40 9.72 -13.79
N GLU A 59 -9.73 9.82 -12.50
CA GLU A 59 -10.32 10.99 -11.87
C GLU A 59 -9.28 11.94 -11.27
N LEU A 60 -8.01 11.72 -11.53
CA LEU A 60 -6.89 12.40 -10.87
C LEU A 60 -6.98 13.93 -10.96
N ALA A 61 -7.32 14.47 -12.16
CA ALA A 61 -7.45 15.91 -12.37
C ALA A 61 -8.69 16.51 -11.68
N ALA A 62 -9.73 15.72 -11.45
CA ALA A 62 -10.98 16.16 -10.83
C ALA A 62 -10.97 16.01 -9.30
N LYS A 63 -10.06 15.23 -8.73
CA LYS A 63 -9.97 15.03 -7.28
C LYS A 63 -9.34 16.25 -6.59
N PRO A 64 -9.94 16.73 -5.47
CA PRO A 64 -9.36 17.82 -4.67
C PRO A 64 -8.23 17.32 -3.74
N ARG A 65 -7.70 16.15 -3.96
CA ARG A 65 -6.69 15.48 -3.15
C ARG A 65 -5.81 14.58 -4.01
N PRO A 66 -4.62 14.18 -3.55
CA PRO A 66 -3.84 13.15 -4.23
C PRO A 66 -4.56 11.79 -4.24
N VAL A 67 -4.34 11.04 -5.30
CA VAL A 67 -4.53 9.58 -5.29
C VAL A 67 -3.48 8.99 -4.38
N ARG A 68 -3.86 8.15 -3.42
CA ARG A 68 -2.93 7.75 -2.36
C ARG A 68 -2.83 6.24 -2.22
N ILE A 69 -1.58 5.79 -2.12
CA ILE A 69 -1.23 4.40 -1.82
C ILE A 69 -0.74 4.31 -0.38
N ALA A 70 -1.33 3.41 0.40
CA ALA A 70 -0.77 3.00 1.70
C ALA A 70 0.04 1.71 1.48
N TYR A 71 1.35 1.79 1.61
CA TYR A 71 2.24 0.65 1.43
C TYR A 71 2.68 0.11 2.78
N PHE A 72 2.05 -0.96 3.23
CA PHE A 72 2.37 -1.65 4.48
C PHE A 72 3.38 -2.76 4.23
N GLY A 73 4.33 -2.90 5.12
CA GLY A 73 5.32 -3.95 5.03
C GLY A 73 6.22 -4.07 6.26
N ASP A 74 7.20 -4.91 6.14
CA ASP A 74 8.22 -5.19 7.15
C ASP A 74 9.53 -4.44 6.83
N SER A 75 10.67 -4.97 7.29
CA SER A 75 12.01 -4.39 7.04
C SER A 75 12.38 -4.35 5.55
N PHE A 76 11.70 -5.09 4.68
CA PHE A 76 11.99 -5.10 3.26
C PHE A 76 11.68 -3.77 2.56
N ILE A 77 10.81 -2.95 3.15
CA ILE A 77 10.51 -1.60 2.63
C ILE A 77 10.97 -0.49 3.58
N GLU A 78 11.66 -0.82 4.66
CA GLU A 78 12.15 0.14 5.65
C GLU A 78 13.02 1.23 5.00
N ALA A 79 12.96 2.44 5.55
CA ALA A 79 13.69 3.60 5.05
C ALA A 79 13.40 3.94 3.57
N ASP A 80 12.23 3.59 3.07
CA ASP A 80 11.84 3.76 1.67
C ASP A 80 12.73 2.98 0.67
N ILE A 81 13.39 1.93 1.07
CA ILE A 81 14.35 1.22 0.23
C ILE A 81 13.78 0.74 -1.12
N LEU A 82 12.47 0.48 -1.17
CA LEU A 82 11.73 0.14 -2.39
C LEU A 82 10.76 1.26 -2.76
N THR A 83 10.05 1.80 -1.78
CA THR A 83 8.98 2.78 -2.00
C THR A 83 9.48 4.14 -2.47
N ALA A 84 10.75 4.47 -2.24
CA ALA A 84 11.36 5.71 -2.72
C ALA A 84 11.28 5.82 -4.25
N ASP A 85 11.77 4.81 -4.96
CA ASP A 85 11.78 4.80 -6.42
C ASP A 85 10.40 4.55 -7.01
N LEU A 86 9.57 3.74 -6.35
CA LEU A 86 8.17 3.57 -6.74
C LEU A 86 7.41 4.90 -6.70
N ARG A 87 7.56 5.65 -5.60
CA ARG A 87 6.98 7.00 -5.46
C ARG A 87 7.49 7.93 -6.55
N ALA A 88 8.80 7.94 -6.77
CA ALA A 88 9.44 8.82 -7.75
C ALA A 88 8.88 8.57 -9.17
N MET A 89 8.77 7.32 -9.60
CA MET A 89 8.24 6.96 -10.91
C MET A 89 6.75 7.29 -11.04
N LEU A 90 5.96 7.00 -10.01
CA LEU A 90 4.52 7.31 -10.02
C LEU A 90 4.27 8.81 -10.03
N GLN A 91 5.01 9.59 -9.24
CA GLN A 91 4.88 11.05 -9.23
C GLN A 91 5.36 11.68 -10.53
N GLU A 92 6.38 11.13 -11.17
CA GLU A 92 6.82 11.60 -12.49
C GLU A 92 5.73 11.39 -13.54
N ARG A 93 5.05 10.26 -13.51
CA ARG A 93 3.99 9.93 -14.46
C ARG A 93 2.67 10.65 -14.18
N TYR A 94 2.25 10.72 -12.92
CA TYR A 94 0.90 11.18 -12.54
C TYR A 94 0.89 12.54 -11.83
N GLY A 95 2.03 13.13 -11.58
CA GLY A 95 2.14 14.33 -10.77
C GLY A 95 2.15 14.05 -9.27
N GLY A 96 2.21 15.12 -8.51
CA GLY A 96 2.33 15.04 -7.07
C GLY A 96 3.73 15.35 -6.59
N CYS A 97 3.88 15.51 -5.28
CA CYS A 97 5.14 15.83 -4.62
C CYS A 97 5.09 15.43 -3.14
N GLY A 98 6.26 15.43 -2.52
CA GLY A 98 6.41 15.15 -1.11
C GLY A 98 6.53 13.67 -0.78
N VAL A 99 7.05 13.40 0.41
CA VAL A 99 7.35 12.06 0.91
C VAL A 99 6.10 11.32 1.40
N GLY A 100 4.99 12.03 1.62
CA GLY A 100 3.81 11.49 2.25
C GLY A 100 3.94 11.40 3.77
N PHE A 101 3.32 10.39 4.36
CA PHE A 101 3.27 10.19 5.81
C PHE A 101 4.61 9.69 6.34
N VAL A 102 5.02 10.27 7.47
CA VAL A 102 6.22 9.90 8.24
C VAL A 102 5.82 9.80 9.71
N THR A 103 6.24 8.75 10.39
CA THR A 103 6.05 8.63 11.84
C THR A 103 6.75 9.75 12.58
N ILE A 104 6.29 10.10 13.78
CA ILE A 104 6.89 11.20 14.58
C ILE A 104 8.37 10.95 14.81
N THR A 105 8.73 9.75 15.30
CA THR A 105 10.12 9.31 15.43
C THR A 105 10.37 8.10 14.56
N SER A 106 11.63 7.88 14.21
CA SER A 106 12.03 6.71 13.43
C SER A 106 13.45 6.28 13.80
N PRO A 107 13.69 4.98 14.03
CA PRO A 107 15.05 4.48 14.28
C PRO A 107 15.93 4.50 13.02
N VAL A 108 15.35 4.73 11.84
CA VAL A 108 16.05 4.70 10.54
C VAL A 108 16.09 6.06 9.86
N ASN A 109 15.74 7.14 10.56
CA ASN A 109 15.71 8.48 9.96
C ASN A 109 17.06 8.90 9.33
N GLY A 110 18.18 8.47 9.87
CA GLY A 110 19.52 8.74 9.33
C GLY A 110 19.83 7.98 8.02
N TYR A 111 19.07 6.96 7.69
CA TYR A 111 19.26 6.11 6.49
C TYR A 111 18.20 6.36 5.42
N ARG A 112 17.14 7.09 5.73
CA ARG A 112 16.05 7.38 4.79
C ARG A 112 16.44 8.53 3.86
N PRO A 113 16.62 8.29 2.55
CA PRO A 113 17.13 9.32 1.64
C PRO A 113 16.06 10.28 1.12
N THR A 114 14.78 9.97 1.34
CA THR A 114 13.64 10.69 0.74
C THR A 114 13.21 11.92 1.52
N VAL A 115 13.62 12.04 2.76
CA VAL A 115 13.25 13.15 3.63
C VAL A 115 14.34 13.37 4.70
N ARG A 116 14.61 14.62 5.02
CA ARG A 116 15.36 14.96 6.23
C ARG A 116 14.39 14.95 7.39
N HIS A 117 14.68 14.18 8.41
CA HIS A 117 13.77 13.93 9.53
C HIS A 117 14.54 14.07 10.85
N SER A 118 14.14 15.04 11.66
CA SER A 118 14.66 15.24 13.00
C SER A 118 13.51 15.37 13.99
N PHE A 119 13.77 15.01 15.24
CA PHE A 119 12.76 15.00 16.28
C PHE A 119 13.41 14.98 17.66
N GLY A 120 12.65 15.37 18.67
CA GLY A 120 13.09 15.30 20.07
C GLY A 120 11.93 15.49 21.03
N GLY A 121 12.06 14.95 22.23
CA GLY A 121 11.09 15.13 23.30
C GLY A 121 9.88 14.20 23.25
N TRP A 122 10.00 13.04 22.65
CA TRP A 122 8.90 12.08 22.49
C TRP A 122 9.12 10.78 23.25
N GLN A 123 8.03 10.24 23.78
CA GLN A 123 7.95 8.84 24.19
C GLN A 123 7.34 8.06 23.03
N SER A 124 8.14 7.19 22.44
CA SER A 124 7.73 6.41 21.25
C SER A 124 7.21 5.04 21.69
N HIS A 125 6.04 4.65 21.19
CA HIS A 125 5.42 3.36 21.46
C HIS A 125 5.11 2.66 20.14
N SER A 126 5.58 1.42 20.01
CA SER A 126 5.40 0.59 18.82
C SER A 126 4.73 -0.73 19.19
N VAL A 127 3.90 -1.24 18.29
CA VAL A 127 3.25 -2.55 18.48
C VAL A 127 4.26 -3.71 18.57
N THR A 128 5.50 -3.47 18.15
CA THR A 128 6.61 -4.43 18.31
C THR A 128 7.26 -4.40 19.70
N ASP A 129 6.93 -3.41 20.54
CA ASP A 129 7.38 -3.34 21.91
C ASP A 129 6.58 -4.31 22.77
N SER A 130 7.25 -5.15 23.54
CA SER A 130 6.62 -6.35 24.10
C SER A 130 5.79 -6.14 25.37
N VAL A 131 5.96 -5.06 26.16
CA VAL A 131 5.48 -5.09 27.56
C VAL A 131 4.48 -3.99 27.93
N PHE A 132 4.52 -2.81 27.34
CA PHE A 132 3.70 -1.66 27.75
C PHE A 132 2.97 -0.98 26.61
N PHE A 133 2.76 -1.68 25.52
CA PHE A 133 2.06 -1.09 24.37
C PHE A 133 0.54 -1.24 24.55
N ASP A 134 -0.15 -0.10 24.53
CA ASP A 134 -1.60 -0.05 24.53
C ASP A 134 -2.12 -0.07 23.09
N ARG A 135 -2.61 -1.21 22.65
CA ARG A 135 -3.11 -1.41 21.28
C ARG A 135 -4.28 -0.50 20.95
N GLY A 136 -5.05 -0.07 21.93
CA GLY A 136 -6.17 0.87 21.74
C GLY A 136 -5.74 2.29 21.37
N LYS A 137 -4.48 2.66 21.63
CA LYS A 137 -3.93 3.98 21.39
C LYS A 137 -3.19 4.11 20.07
N GLN A 138 -2.92 3.01 19.37
CA GLN A 138 -2.10 3.03 18.17
C GLN A 138 -2.82 3.68 16.98
N GLY A 139 -2.03 4.34 16.13
CA GLY A 139 -2.48 4.84 14.84
C GLY A 139 -2.24 3.86 13.71
N VAL A 140 -2.47 4.32 12.49
CA VAL A 140 -2.38 3.51 11.26
C VAL A 140 -1.01 2.85 11.04
N SER A 141 0.06 3.44 11.58
CA SER A 141 1.43 2.92 11.47
C SER A 141 1.78 1.85 12.52
N GLY A 142 0.86 1.54 13.43
CA GLY A 142 1.16 0.65 14.57
C GLY A 142 1.95 1.34 15.68
N HIS A 143 1.91 2.68 15.74
CA HIS A 143 2.61 3.51 16.71
C HIS A 143 1.66 4.51 17.36
N TYR A 144 2.07 5.00 18.53
CA TYR A 144 1.61 6.26 19.08
C TYR A 144 2.77 6.94 19.82
N PHE A 145 2.70 8.26 19.92
CA PHE A 145 3.77 9.08 20.47
C PHE A 145 3.20 10.05 21.49
N ILE A 146 3.85 10.13 22.65
CA ILE A 146 3.45 11.02 23.74
C ILE A 146 4.51 12.11 23.86
N PRO A 147 4.11 13.40 23.77
CA PRO A 147 5.07 14.50 23.86
C PRO A 147 5.50 14.76 25.31
N THR A 148 6.74 15.21 25.48
CA THR A 148 7.18 15.96 26.64
C THR A 148 7.11 17.45 26.32
N PRO A 149 7.20 18.35 27.30
CA PRO A 149 7.18 19.79 27.02
C PRO A 149 8.25 20.21 26.00
N GLY A 150 7.81 20.89 24.94
CA GLY A 150 8.71 21.34 23.87
C GLY A 150 9.07 20.27 22.83
N ALA A 151 8.39 19.16 22.82
CA ALA A 151 8.57 18.11 21.79
C ALA A 151 8.43 18.71 20.39
N TYR A 152 9.28 18.25 19.47
CA TYR A 152 9.25 18.70 18.09
C TYR A 152 9.50 17.57 17.11
N VAL A 153 9.01 17.76 15.88
CA VAL A 153 9.34 16.94 14.72
C VAL A 153 9.48 17.85 13.51
N GLU A 154 10.54 17.65 12.74
CA GLU A 154 10.85 18.46 11.55
C GLU A 154 11.07 17.57 10.35
N LEU A 155 10.43 17.94 9.24
CA LEU A 155 10.66 17.33 7.93
C LEU A 155 11.26 18.37 6.98
N GLY A 156 12.21 17.94 6.16
CA GLY A 156 12.78 18.75 5.10
C GLY A 156 12.87 17.97 3.79
N GLY A 157 12.63 18.63 2.67
CA GLY A 157 12.70 18.04 1.34
C GLY A 157 14.10 17.52 0.98
N GLN A 158 14.16 16.54 0.10
CA GLN A 158 15.41 15.90 -0.36
C GLN A 158 15.51 15.84 -1.88
N ARG A 159 15.76 16.97 -2.49
CA ARG A 159 15.89 17.12 -3.95
C ARG A 159 16.94 16.19 -4.55
N LYS A 160 18.01 15.90 -3.82
CA LYS A 160 19.11 15.04 -4.31
C LYS A 160 18.64 13.65 -4.72
N TYR A 161 17.63 13.13 -4.03
CA TYR A 161 17.08 11.81 -4.34
C TYR A 161 16.12 11.87 -5.53
N ALA A 162 15.14 12.77 -5.45
CA ALA A 162 14.17 12.99 -6.51
C ALA A 162 13.69 14.45 -6.47
N SER A 163 13.52 15.06 -7.66
CA SER A 163 13.15 16.48 -7.77
C SER A 163 11.82 16.81 -7.10
N ARG A 164 10.85 15.90 -7.13
CA ARG A 164 9.53 16.10 -6.54
C ARG A 164 9.48 15.95 -5.02
N LEU A 165 10.61 15.60 -4.40
CA LEU A 165 10.79 15.61 -2.94
C LEU A 165 11.36 16.94 -2.42
N ASP A 166 11.64 17.90 -3.29
CA ASP A 166 12.23 19.20 -2.89
C ASP A 166 11.25 20.05 -2.07
N THR A 167 10.07 20.27 -2.62
CA THR A 167 8.99 21.04 -2.00
C THR A 167 7.66 20.31 -2.10
N CYS A 168 6.76 20.64 -1.19
CA CYS A 168 5.36 20.21 -1.25
C CYS A 168 4.43 21.40 -1.05
N GLU A 169 3.14 21.18 -1.20
CA GLU A 169 2.12 22.23 -1.13
C GLU A 169 1.35 22.21 0.19
N ARG A 170 1.40 21.10 0.90
CA ARG A 170 0.70 20.88 2.17
C ARG A 170 1.53 20.06 3.14
N ALA A 171 1.60 20.49 4.39
CA ALA A 171 2.16 19.71 5.46
C ALA A 171 1.13 19.55 6.58
N SER A 172 1.18 18.41 7.26
CA SER A 172 0.19 18.03 8.27
C SER A 172 0.83 17.36 9.46
N ILE A 173 0.22 17.51 10.64
CA ILE A 173 0.51 16.70 11.82
C ILE A 173 -0.79 16.08 12.32
N PHE A 174 -0.76 14.79 12.66
CA PHE A 174 -1.93 14.01 13.06
C PHE A 174 -1.87 13.70 14.55
N PHE A 175 -2.97 13.95 15.25
CA PHE A 175 -3.06 13.78 16.69
C PHE A 175 -4.48 13.54 17.17
N TYR A 176 -4.60 13.06 18.40
CA TYR A 176 -5.86 12.92 19.12
C TYR A 176 -5.72 13.55 20.51
N ASN A 177 -6.44 14.64 20.74
CA ASN A 177 -6.34 15.40 21.99
C ASN A 177 -7.63 15.28 22.82
N LYS A 178 -7.59 14.49 23.88
CA LYS A 178 -8.66 14.44 24.88
C LYS A 178 -8.70 15.69 25.76
N GLY A 179 -7.55 16.31 25.98
CA GLY A 179 -7.39 17.62 26.63
C GLY A 179 -7.04 18.71 25.63
N GLU A 180 -6.80 19.92 26.11
CA GLU A 180 -6.35 21.01 25.25
C GLU A 180 -4.95 20.78 24.69
N ALA A 181 -4.75 21.13 23.43
CA ALA A 181 -3.44 21.09 22.78
C ALA A 181 -3.17 22.40 22.03
N ARG A 182 -1.95 22.85 22.12
CA ARG A 182 -1.45 24.01 21.37
C ARG A 182 -0.19 23.59 20.61
N LEU A 183 -0.26 23.74 19.30
CA LEU A 183 0.82 23.34 18.40
C LEU A 183 1.30 24.55 17.60
N SER A 184 2.55 24.57 17.21
CA SER A 184 3.07 25.53 16.25
C SER A 184 3.74 24.85 15.07
N ALA A 185 3.68 25.50 13.93
CA ALA A 185 4.34 25.08 12.68
C ALA A 185 5.23 26.22 12.18
N SER A 186 6.51 25.95 11.99
CA SER A 186 7.44 26.86 11.33
C SER A 186 7.74 26.32 9.92
N VAL A 187 7.27 27.03 8.91
CA VAL A 187 7.44 26.66 7.50
C VAL A 187 8.69 27.35 6.97
N ASN A 188 9.59 26.62 6.34
CA ASN A 188 10.82 27.13 5.74
C ASN A 188 11.65 27.97 6.75
N LYS A 189 11.69 27.53 7.98
CA LYS A 189 12.36 28.22 9.10
C LYS A 189 11.83 29.64 9.38
N GLY A 190 10.60 29.91 8.97
CA GLY A 190 9.90 31.17 9.20
C GLY A 190 9.25 31.25 10.57
N GLU A 191 8.48 32.31 10.76
CA GLU A 191 7.76 32.56 12.02
C GLU A 191 6.74 31.44 12.31
N PRO A 192 6.62 31.02 13.59
CA PRO A 192 5.66 29.97 13.96
C PRO A 192 4.22 30.40 13.74
N GLN A 193 3.46 29.52 13.14
CA GLN A 193 1.99 29.61 13.06
C GLN A 193 1.41 28.73 14.16
N THR A 194 0.66 29.29 15.08
CA THR A 194 0.13 28.56 16.25
C THR A 194 -1.32 28.17 16.04
N GLY A 195 -1.64 26.92 16.36
CA GLY A 195 -3.00 26.40 16.44
C GLY A 195 -3.37 26.01 17.86
N ALA A 196 -4.57 26.41 18.30
CA ALA A 196 -5.14 25.99 19.58
C ALA A 196 -6.28 25.02 19.32
N PHE A 197 -6.26 23.89 20.00
CA PHE A 197 -7.19 22.79 19.78
C PHE A 197 -7.88 22.43 21.09
N PRO A 198 -9.18 22.81 21.25
CA PRO A 198 -9.95 22.34 22.39
C PRO A 198 -10.12 20.83 22.36
N PRO A 199 -10.45 20.19 23.50
CA PRO A 199 -10.68 18.76 23.56
C PRO A 199 -11.65 18.27 22.49
N ALA A 200 -11.33 17.15 21.87
CA ALA A 200 -12.16 16.53 20.84
C ALA A 200 -12.15 15.02 20.99
N ASP A 201 -13.19 14.36 20.48
CA ASP A 201 -13.29 12.91 20.42
C ASP A 201 -13.04 12.44 18.99
N GLY A 202 -11.80 12.09 18.71
CA GLY A 202 -11.38 11.56 17.42
C GLY A 202 -10.08 12.17 16.91
N LEU A 203 -9.58 11.55 15.85
CA LEU A 203 -8.36 11.97 15.16
C LEU A 203 -8.57 13.32 14.49
N ARG A 204 -7.55 14.17 14.59
CA ARG A 204 -7.54 15.48 13.91
C ARG A 204 -6.17 15.75 13.31
N GLU A 205 -6.12 16.79 12.49
CA GLU A 205 -4.89 17.29 11.90
C GLU A 205 -4.76 18.81 12.03
N MET A 206 -3.55 19.28 12.10
CA MET A 206 -3.20 20.67 11.81
C MET A 206 -2.48 20.70 10.46
N ASN A 207 -2.87 21.63 9.60
CA ASN A 207 -2.31 21.76 8.26
C ASN A 207 -1.70 23.12 8.05
N VAL A 208 -0.64 23.17 7.26
CA VAL A 208 -0.12 24.38 6.65
C VAL A 208 -0.01 24.19 5.15
N THR A 209 -0.22 25.24 4.40
CA THR A 209 -0.19 25.23 2.92
C THR A 209 0.76 26.29 2.40
N GLY A 210 1.26 26.10 1.19
CA GLY A 210 2.16 27.01 0.51
C GLY A 210 3.24 26.24 -0.25
N ARG A 211 4.35 26.90 -0.51
CA ARG A 211 5.54 26.23 -1.04
C ARG A 211 6.44 25.82 0.12
N ILE A 212 6.38 24.56 0.50
CA ILE A 212 6.98 24.05 1.72
C ILE A 212 8.21 23.22 1.39
N GLY A 213 9.39 23.73 1.70
CA GLY A 213 10.65 22.99 1.63
C GLY A 213 11.00 22.31 2.95
N SER A 214 10.54 22.89 4.06
CA SER A 214 10.69 22.30 5.40
C SER A 214 9.55 22.74 6.29
N VAL A 215 9.23 21.93 7.29
CA VAL A 215 8.24 22.25 8.32
C VAL A 215 8.71 21.68 9.66
N ARG A 216 8.71 22.53 10.69
CA ARG A 216 8.99 22.13 12.07
C ARG A 216 7.71 22.27 12.88
N TRP A 217 7.21 21.14 13.36
CA TRP A 217 6.10 21.07 14.28
C TRP A 217 6.61 21.05 15.71
N LYS A 218 6.04 21.88 16.56
CA LYS A 218 6.37 21.93 17.98
C LYS A 218 5.12 21.85 18.82
N VAL A 219 5.18 21.05 19.88
CA VAL A 219 4.11 20.95 20.87
C VAL A 219 4.38 22.02 21.92
N GLU A 220 3.61 23.11 21.87
CA GLU A 220 3.71 24.19 22.86
C GLU A 220 3.13 23.75 24.20
N SER A 221 1.96 23.09 24.15
CA SER A 221 1.35 22.43 25.30
C SER A 221 0.40 21.35 24.81
N ALA A 222 0.28 20.28 25.56
CA ALA A 222 -0.67 19.21 25.25
C ALA A 222 -1.05 18.48 26.53
N ASP A 223 -2.34 18.28 26.72
CA ASP A 223 -2.92 17.48 27.80
C ASP A 223 -3.61 16.26 27.20
N SER A 224 -3.30 15.07 27.71
CA SER A 224 -3.92 13.81 27.30
C SER A 224 -4.00 13.66 25.76
N THR A 225 -2.88 13.90 25.08
CA THR A 225 -2.80 13.95 23.62
C THR A 225 -1.86 12.85 23.10
N LEU A 226 -2.32 12.14 22.08
CA LEU A 226 -1.54 11.17 21.32
C LEU A 226 -1.21 11.74 19.95
N PHE A 227 0.04 11.56 19.51
CA PHE A 227 0.49 11.94 18.17
C PHE A 227 0.78 10.69 17.36
N TYR A 228 0.58 10.75 16.05
CA TYR A 228 0.70 9.58 15.17
C TYR A 228 1.74 9.77 14.08
N GLY A 229 1.84 10.97 13.51
CA GLY A 229 2.76 11.22 12.43
C GLY A 229 2.59 12.60 11.83
N VAL A 230 3.41 12.83 10.83
CA VAL A 230 3.46 14.07 10.04
C VAL A 230 3.44 13.73 8.56
N ALA A 231 3.13 14.68 7.70
CA ALA A 231 3.13 14.44 6.27
C ALA A 231 3.57 15.66 5.48
N MET A 232 4.18 15.43 4.32
CA MET A 232 4.43 16.41 3.28
C MET A 232 3.82 15.89 1.97
N ASP A 233 2.83 16.60 1.45
CA ASP A 233 2.04 16.16 0.30
C ASP A 233 1.86 17.27 -0.74
N GLY A 234 1.58 16.86 -1.97
CA GLY A 234 0.93 17.71 -2.96
C GLY A 234 -0.57 17.83 -2.71
N THR A 235 -1.21 18.73 -3.42
CA THR A 235 -2.67 18.89 -3.42
C THR A 235 -3.36 18.01 -4.46
N GLN A 236 -2.60 17.54 -5.44
CA GLN A 236 -3.06 16.68 -6.53
C GLN A 236 -1.97 15.66 -6.89
N GLY A 237 -2.22 14.83 -7.89
CA GLY A 237 -1.30 13.80 -8.32
C GLY A 237 -1.37 12.55 -7.46
N ILE A 238 -0.23 11.96 -7.20
CA ILE A 238 -0.15 10.71 -6.44
C ILE A 238 0.74 10.86 -5.20
N ALA A 239 0.37 10.17 -4.13
CA ALA A 239 1.15 10.07 -2.91
C ALA A 239 1.34 8.59 -2.53
N VAL A 240 2.50 8.25 -2.01
CA VAL A 240 2.83 6.91 -1.52
C VAL A 240 3.30 7.02 -0.08
N ASP A 241 2.50 6.49 0.85
CA ASP A 241 2.83 6.43 2.26
C ASP A 241 3.51 5.09 2.57
N ASN A 242 4.67 5.15 3.20
CA ASN A 242 5.39 3.97 3.66
C ASN A 242 5.03 3.67 5.11
N PHE A 243 4.42 2.50 5.35
CA PHE A 243 4.09 1.98 6.69
C PHE A 243 4.90 0.72 6.96
N SER A 244 6.21 0.87 7.09
CA SER A 244 7.11 -0.23 7.43
C SER A 244 7.18 -0.45 8.93
N LEU A 245 7.22 -1.72 9.31
CA LEU A 245 7.34 -2.14 10.70
C LEU A 245 8.26 -3.35 10.78
N ARG A 246 9.50 -3.13 11.19
CA ARG A 246 10.51 -4.19 11.30
C ARG A 246 10.02 -5.34 12.16
N GLY A 247 10.17 -6.57 11.66
CA GLY A 247 9.76 -7.78 12.36
C GLY A 247 8.27 -8.13 12.24
N SER A 248 7.46 -7.29 11.59
CA SER A 248 6.04 -7.54 11.43
C SER A 248 5.74 -8.67 10.45
N SER A 249 4.71 -9.44 10.77
CA SER A 249 4.10 -10.41 9.85
C SER A 249 2.86 -9.86 9.13
N GLY A 250 2.43 -8.66 9.49
CA GLY A 250 1.17 -8.07 9.03
C GLY A 250 -0.02 -8.36 9.95
N LEU A 251 0.08 -9.36 10.82
CA LEU A 251 -1.03 -9.76 11.69
C LEU A 251 -1.42 -8.68 12.71
N SER A 252 -0.47 -7.84 13.11
CA SER A 252 -0.73 -6.76 14.07
C SER A 252 -1.68 -5.68 13.54
N LEU A 253 -1.86 -5.56 12.23
CA LEU A 253 -2.78 -4.58 11.63
C LEU A 253 -4.22 -4.77 12.10
N ARG A 254 -4.64 -6.01 12.37
CA ARG A 254 -5.97 -6.31 12.89
C ARG A 254 -6.21 -5.80 14.32
N SER A 255 -5.15 -5.43 15.04
CA SER A 255 -5.26 -4.89 16.40
C SER A 255 -5.44 -3.37 16.42
N ILE A 256 -5.27 -2.69 15.29
CA ILE A 256 -5.53 -1.25 15.18
C ILE A 256 -7.05 -1.04 15.21
N PRO A 257 -7.59 -0.18 16.09
CA PRO A 257 -9.03 0.04 16.13
C PRO A 257 -9.58 0.47 14.76
N VAL A 258 -10.66 -0.17 14.31
CA VAL A 258 -11.31 0.17 13.03
C VAL A 258 -11.69 1.65 13.00
N ARG A 259 -12.20 2.18 14.11
CA ARG A 259 -12.54 3.60 14.22
C ARG A 259 -11.34 4.49 13.91
N THR A 260 -10.18 4.22 14.49
CA THR A 260 -8.96 4.99 14.24
C THR A 260 -8.54 4.94 12.77
N MET A 261 -8.57 3.78 12.16
CA MET A 261 -8.24 3.64 10.73
C MET A 261 -9.26 4.35 9.83
N ARG A 262 -10.55 4.31 10.17
CA ARG A 262 -11.58 5.06 9.44
C ARG A 262 -11.35 6.55 9.54
N GLU A 263 -10.99 7.06 10.71
CA GLU A 263 -10.67 8.47 10.92
C GLU A 263 -9.43 8.90 10.12
N PHE A 264 -8.39 8.05 10.07
CA PHE A 264 -7.26 8.28 9.16
C PHE A 264 -7.69 8.32 7.70
N ASN A 265 -8.57 7.41 7.30
CA ASN A 265 -9.08 7.37 5.94
C ASN A 265 -9.94 8.60 5.57
N GLU A 266 -10.60 9.21 6.52
CA GLU A 266 -11.32 10.49 6.31
C GLU A 266 -10.36 11.64 6.08
N LEU A 267 -9.28 11.73 6.88
CA LEU A 267 -8.27 12.80 6.75
C LEU A 267 -7.31 12.57 5.58
N ARG A 268 -6.93 11.31 5.34
CA ARG A 268 -6.01 10.86 4.29
C ARG A 268 -6.64 9.69 3.54
N PRO A 269 -7.61 9.92 2.64
CA PRO A 269 -8.22 8.81 1.91
C PRO A 269 -7.21 8.02 1.09
N TYR A 270 -7.31 6.68 1.17
CA TYR A 270 -6.46 5.76 0.43
C TYR A 270 -7.24 5.10 -0.70
N ASP A 271 -6.61 5.00 -1.87
CA ASP A 271 -7.19 4.38 -3.07
C ASP A 271 -6.66 2.96 -3.29
N LEU A 272 -5.46 2.69 -2.79
CA LEU A 272 -4.84 1.37 -2.83
C LEU A 272 -4.09 1.11 -1.52
N ILE A 273 -4.30 -0.09 -0.97
CA ILE A 273 -3.52 -0.63 0.14
C ILE A 273 -2.66 -1.75 -0.41
N VAL A 274 -1.35 -1.65 -0.23
CA VAL A 274 -0.39 -2.69 -0.57
C VAL A 274 0.08 -3.37 0.72
N LEU A 275 0.07 -4.70 0.73
CA LEU A 275 0.52 -5.53 1.85
C LEU A 275 1.70 -6.37 1.40
N GLN A 276 2.88 -6.09 1.92
CA GLN A 276 4.11 -6.83 1.61
C GLN A 276 4.74 -7.40 2.87
N TYR A 277 4.46 -8.67 3.11
CA TYR A 277 4.92 -9.40 4.27
C TYR A 277 5.43 -10.80 3.88
N GLY A 278 6.03 -11.50 4.79
CA GLY A 278 6.45 -12.88 4.60
C GLY A 278 7.81 -13.22 5.16
N LEU A 279 8.76 -12.26 5.20
CA LEU A 279 10.11 -12.50 5.72
C LEU A 279 10.10 -13.02 7.17
N ASN A 280 9.19 -12.49 7.98
CA ASN A 280 9.08 -12.82 9.41
C ASN A 280 8.14 -13.99 9.68
N VAL A 281 7.63 -14.63 8.64
CA VAL A 281 6.74 -15.79 8.69
C VAL A 281 7.44 -17.03 8.16
N ALA A 282 8.21 -16.88 7.09
CA ALA A 282 8.88 -17.96 6.40
C ALA A 282 9.90 -18.67 7.29
N THR A 283 9.85 -19.99 7.26
CA THR A 283 10.90 -20.85 7.80
C THR A 283 11.56 -21.62 6.65
N GLU A 284 12.78 -22.10 6.87
CA GLU A 284 13.57 -22.74 5.82
C GLU A 284 12.83 -23.86 5.09
N ARG A 285 12.11 -24.70 5.84
CA ARG A 285 11.37 -25.86 5.33
C ARG A 285 9.88 -25.82 5.66
N GLY A 286 9.33 -24.64 5.94
CA GLY A 286 7.93 -24.47 6.29
C GLY A 286 6.99 -25.02 5.22
N ARG A 287 6.00 -25.81 5.64
CA ARG A 287 4.98 -26.39 4.75
C ARG A 287 3.58 -25.92 5.10
N ASN A 288 3.32 -25.66 6.36
CA ASN A 288 2.01 -25.28 6.86
C ASN A 288 2.04 -23.86 7.41
N TYR A 289 1.36 -22.96 6.70
CA TYR A 289 1.17 -21.56 7.09
C TYR A 289 -0.32 -21.23 7.32
N ASP A 290 -1.11 -22.24 7.71
CA ASP A 290 -2.57 -22.08 7.93
C ASP A 290 -2.88 -21.00 8.95
N ARG A 291 -2.16 -20.95 10.07
CA ARG A 291 -2.37 -19.92 11.10
C ARG A 291 -2.10 -18.51 10.57
N TYR A 292 -1.06 -18.36 9.77
CA TYR A 292 -0.76 -17.08 9.12
C TYR A 292 -1.86 -16.71 8.13
N ARG A 293 -2.26 -17.63 7.27
CA ARG A 293 -3.34 -17.41 6.30
C ARG A 293 -4.63 -16.99 7.01
N ASP A 294 -5.06 -17.73 8.03
CA ASP A 294 -6.29 -17.46 8.77
C ASP A 294 -6.22 -16.08 9.45
N GLY A 295 -5.09 -15.76 10.05
CA GLY A 295 -4.86 -14.44 10.64
C GLY A 295 -4.88 -13.31 9.62
N MET A 296 -4.32 -13.51 8.44
CA MET A 296 -4.34 -12.52 7.36
C MET A 296 -5.71 -12.37 6.70
N LEU A 297 -6.50 -13.44 6.63
CA LEU A 297 -7.91 -13.33 6.21
C LEU A 297 -8.68 -12.35 7.13
N THR A 298 -8.50 -12.50 8.43
CA THR A 298 -9.07 -11.58 9.42
C THR A 298 -8.52 -10.16 9.26
N THR A 299 -7.23 -10.02 9.04
CA THR A 299 -6.57 -8.72 8.83
C THR A 299 -7.12 -8.01 7.58
N ILE A 300 -7.26 -8.72 6.47
CA ILE A 300 -7.78 -8.15 5.24
C ILE A 300 -9.26 -7.75 5.41
N ALA A 301 -10.06 -8.57 6.07
CA ALA A 301 -11.45 -8.21 6.38
C ALA A 301 -11.53 -6.94 7.24
N HIS A 302 -10.63 -6.80 8.21
CA HIS A 302 -10.50 -5.61 9.05
C HIS A 302 -10.14 -4.35 8.22
N LEU A 303 -9.18 -4.48 7.30
CA LEU A 303 -8.80 -3.40 6.39
C LEU A 303 -9.94 -3.00 5.44
N LYS A 304 -10.71 -3.98 4.94
CA LYS A 304 -11.89 -3.71 4.10
C LYS A 304 -12.96 -2.90 4.83
N GLN A 305 -13.14 -3.14 6.14
CA GLN A 305 -14.05 -2.34 6.97
C GLN A 305 -13.54 -0.91 7.18
N ALA A 306 -12.25 -0.77 7.41
CA ALA A 306 -11.62 0.52 7.70
C ALA A 306 -11.51 1.40 6.46
N PHE A 307 -11.23 0.81 5.31
CA PHE A 307 -10.98 1.50 4.04
C PHE A 307 -11.92 0.97 2.94
N PRO A 308 -13.23 1.26 3.04
CA PRO A 308 -14.24 0.63 2.18
C PRO A 308 -14.09 0.96 0.69
N GLN A 309 -13.45 2.08 0.34
CA GLN A 309 -13.26 2.51 -1.05
C GLN A 309 -11.91 2.10 -1.65
N ALA A 310 -10.99 1.59 -0.85
CA ALA A 310 -9.66 1.22 -1.32
C ALA A 310 -9.61 -0.18 -1.93
N GLY A 311 -8.81 -0.34 -2.98
CA GLY A 311 -8.37 -1.65 -3.44
C GLY A 311 -7.27 -2.20 -2.54
N ILE A 312 -7.02 -3.50 -2.63
CA ILE A 312 -5.98 -4.17 -1.84
C ILE A 312 -5.13 -5.03 -2.78
N LEU A 313 -3.81 -4.86 -2.69
CA LEU A 313 -2.81 -5.63 -3.44
C LEU A 313 -1.87 -6.32 -2.45
N ILE A 314 -1.80 -7.64 -2.51
CA ILE A 314 -0.79 -8.41 -1.79
C ILE A 314 0.44 -8.54 -2.70
N VAL A 315 1.59 -8.08 -2.22
CA VAL A 315 2.89 -8.34 -2.82
C VAL A 315 3.48 -9.56 -2.13
N GLY A 316 3.63 -10.64 -2.88
CA GLY A 316 4.17 -11.89 -2.36
C GLY A 316 5.61 -11.74 -1.90
N VAL A 317 6.03 -12.58 -0.95
CA VAL A 317 7.39 -12.59 -0.45
C VAL A 317 8.39 -12.86 -1.59
N GLY A 318 9.54 -12.20 -1.54
CA GLY A 318 10.61 -12.42 -2.51
C GLY A 318 11.42 -13.67 -2.23
N ASP A 319 12.42 -13.92 -3.08
CA ASP A 319 13.38 -15.01 -2.87
C ASP A 319 14.16 -14.78 -1.59
N ARG A 320 14.40 -15.86 -0.87
CA ARG A 320 15.27 -15.93 0.29
C ARG A 320 16.04 -17.23 0.23
N GLU A 321 17.36 -17.13 0.35
CA GLU A 321 18.25 -18.27 0.17
C GLU A 321 19.00 -18.63 1.44
N TYR A 322 19.39 -19.87 1.54
CA TYR A 322 20.19 -20.41 2.63
C TYR A 322 21.35 -21.24 2.08
N LYS A 323 22.37 -21.41 2.89
CA LYS A 323 23.46 -22.34 2.59
C LYS A 323 23.09 -23.73 3.02
N THR A 324 23.18 -24.68 2.09
CA THR A 324 23.08 -26.12 2.39
C THR A 324 24.29 -26.61 3.19
N GLU A 325 24.23 -27.81 3.73
CA GLU A 325 25.34 -28.44 4.43
C GLU A 325 26.58 -28.59 3.51
N GLU A 326 26.38 -28.76 2.20
CA GLU A 326 27.41 -28.82 1.20
C GLU A 326 27.93 -27.43 0.78
N GLY A 327 27.42 -26.35 1.34
CA GLY A 327 27.85 -24.99 1.06
C GLY A 327 27.21 -24.34 -0.18
N SER A 328 26.24 -24.98 -0.82
CA SER A 328 25.49 -24.41 -1.96
C SER A 328 24.43 -23.46 -1.49
N LEU A 329 24.18 -22.39 -2.25
CA LEU A 329 23.05 -21.49 -2.04
C LEU A 329 21.81 -22.05 -2.72
N ARG A 330 20.70 -22.07 -2.01
CA ARG A 330 19.40 -22.51 -2.53
C ARG A 330 18.26 -21.68 -1.97
N THR A 331 17.23 -21.47 -2.78
CA THR A 331 15.96 -20.90 -2.33
C THR A 331 15.38 -21.77 -1.22
N MET A 332 14.96 -21.15 -0.12
CA MET A 332 14.29 -21.87 0.96
C MET A 332 13.01 -22.53 0.45
N PRO A 333 12.81 -23.84 0.62
CA PRO A 333 11.55 -24.49 0.29
C PRO A 333 10.34 -23.86 0.95
N GLY A 334 10.50 -23.36 2.19
CA GLY A 334 9.47 -22.67 2.92
C GLY A 334 8.99 -21.37 2.27
N ILE A 335 9.85 -20.67 1.51
CA ILE A 335 9.46 -19.49 0.72
C ILE A 335 8.50 -19.87 -0.39
N LYS A 336 8.79 -20.90 -1.15
CA LYS A 336 7.92 -21.35 -2.26
C LYS A 336 6.56 -21.78 -1.75
N ASN A 337 6.51 -22.45 -0.62
CA ASN A 337 5.26 -22.83 0.04
C ASN A 337 4.48 -21.59 0.51
N LEU A 338 5.14 -20.62 1.14
CA LEU A 338 4.49 -19.40 1.61
C LEU A 338 3.88 -18.59 0.47
N ILE A 339 4.56 -18.49 -0.67
CA ILE A 339 4.03 -17.78 -1.85
C ILE A 339 2.69 -18.36 -2.29
N ARG A 340 2.54 -19.68 -2.29
CA ARG A 340 1.27 -20.35 -2.62
C ARG A 340 0.17 -19.97 -1.62
N TYR A 341 0.50 -19.92 -0.32
CA TYR A 341 -0.44 -19.46 0.70
C TYR A 341 -0.85 -18.00 0.50
N GLN A 342 0.09 -17.14 0.12
CA GLN A 342 -0.19 -15.72 -0.14
C GLN A 342 -1.07 -15.53 -1.38
N GLN A 343 -0.84 -16.29 -2.44
CA GLN A 343 -1.68 -16.28 -3.63
C GLN A 343 -3.10 -16.78 -3.32
N ASN A 344 -3.22 -17.89 -2.59
CA ASN A 344 -4.51 -18.41 -2.14
C ASN A 344 -5.24 -17.43 -1.21
N LEU A 345 -4.50 -16.75 -0.34
CA LEU A 345 -5.04 -15.69 0.52
C LEU A 345 -5.67 -14.57 -0.31
N ALA A 346 -4.99 -14.14 -1.38
CA ALA A 346 -5.53 -13.13 -2.28
C ALA A 346 -6.81 -13.61 -2.97
N ALA A 347 -6.81 -14.84 -3.46
CA ALA A 347 -7.99 -15.44 -4.10
C ALA A 347 -9.17 -15.58 -3.12
N ASP A 348 -8.93 -16.08 -1.91
CA ASP A 348 -9.95 -16.29 -0.89
C ASP A 348 -10.53 -14.97 -0.36
N SER A 349 -9.71 -13.91 -0.30
CA SER A 349 -10.16 -12.57 0.12
C SER A 349 -10.70 -11.71 -1.02
N GLY A 350 -10.58 -12.16 -2.27
CA GLY A 350 -11.03 -11.41 -3.43
C GLY A 350 -10.26 -10.09 -3.63
N VAL A 351 -8.94 -10.14 -3.52
CA VAL A 351 -8.03 -9.01 -3.70
C VAL A 351 -6.99 -9.32 -4.78
N ALA A 352 -6.13 -8.35 -5.10
CA ALA A 352 -5.09 -8.53 -6.10
C ALA A 352 -3.81 -9.12 -5.49
N PHE A 353 -3.00 -9.76 -6.33
CA PHE A 353 -1.74 -10.37 -5.98
C PHE A 353 -0.66 -10.07 -7.02
N TRP A 354 0.55 -9.75 -6.57
CA TRP A 354 1.72 -9.64 -7.43
C TRP A 354 2.82 -10.56 -6.92
N ASN A 355 3.28 -11.45 -7.78
CA ASN A 355 4.31 -12.44 -7.45
C ASN A 355 5.70 -11.82 -7.59
N MET A 356 6.20 -11.18 -6.54
CA MET A 356 7.52 -10.56 -6.53
C MET A 356 8.64 -11.60 -6.72
N PHE A 357 8.49 -12.78 -6.16
CA PHE A 357 9.45 -13.88 -6.35
C PHE A 357 9.67 -14.17 -7.84
N GLU A 358 8.59 -14.31 -8.60
CA GLU A 358 8.65 -14.55 -10.04
C GLU A 358 9.23 -13.34 -10.78
N ALA A 359 8.82 -12.12 -10.41
CA ALA A 359 9.33 -10.88 -11.00
C ALA A 359 10.84 -10.71 -10.81
N MET A 360 11.38 -11.15 -9.66
CA MET A 360 12.81 -11.14 -9.38
C MET A 360 13.60 -12.09 -10.28
N GLY A 361 12.99 -13.11 -10.85
CA GLY A 361 13.60 -14.16 -11.62
C GLY A 361 13.40 -15.56 -11.05
N GLY A 362 12.65 -15.68 -9.96
CA GLY A 362 12.29 -16.95 -9.35
C GLY A 362 13.40 -17.55 -8.48
N GLU A 363 13.53 -18.85 -8.55
CA GLU A 363 14.47 -19.62 -7.77
C GLU A 363 15.93 -19.18 -8.03
N GLY A 364 16.68 -18.90 -6.99
CA GLY A 364 18.08 -18.43 -7.07
C GLY A 364 18.24 -16.93 -7.38
N SER A 365 17.15 -16.20 -7.57
CA SER A 365 17.21 -14.78 -7.99
C SER A 365 17.84 -13.86 -6.94
N MET A 366 17.71 -14.16 -5.64
CA MET A 366 18.36 -13.36 -4.60
C MET A 366 19.89 -13.48 -4.67
N ALA A 367 20.44 -14.68 -4.92
CA ALA A 367 21.88 -14.85 -5.13
C ALA A 367 22.37 -14.07 -6.36
N ASP A 368 21.60 -14.08 -7.44
CA ASP A 368 21.92 -13.30 -8.64
C ASP A 368 21.95 -11.79 -8.32
N MET A 369 21.04 -11.31 -7.51
CA MET A 369 21.01 -9.91 -7.05
C MET A 369 22.22 -9.58 -6.16
N VAL A 370 22.57 -10.46 -5.23
CA VAL A 370 23.75 -10.28 -4.35
C VAL A 370 25.04 -10.20 -5.17
N HIS A 371 25.17 -11.06 -6.15
CA HIS A 371 26.39 -11.20 -6.96
C HIS A 371 26.40 -10.31 -8.21
N ALA A 372 25.34 -9.55 -8.46
CA ALA A 372 25.32 -8.54 -9.52
C ALA A 372 26.40 -7.47 -9.29
N LYS A 373 26.82 -6.82 -10.36
CA LYS A 373 27.83 -5.76 -10.31
C LYS A 373 27.27 -4.46 -10.94
N PRO A 374 26.95 -3.45 -10.13
CA PRO A 374 27.02 -3.40 -8.66
C PRO A 374 25.96 -4.29 -7.99
N SER A 375 26.24 -4.72 -6.76
CA SER A 375 25.33 -5.57 -5.99
C SER A 375 23.97 -4.90 -5.73
N LEU A 376 22.90 -5.69 -5.82
CA LEU A 376 21.51 -5.27 -5.61
C LEU A 376 20.97 -5.75 -4.26
N ALA A 377 21.67 -6.62 -3.58
CA ALA A 377 21.20 -7.21 -2.33
C ALA A 377 22.36 -7.51 -1.37
N ASN A 378 22.04 -7.80 -0.14
CA ASN A 378 23.00 -8.04 0.94
C ASN A 378 23.40 -9.51 1.03
N TYR A 379 24.56 -9.79 1.63
CA TYR A 379 25.07 -11.16 1.83
C TYR A 379 24.29 -11.99 2.84
N ASP A 380 23.20 -11.46 3.41
CA ASP A 380 22.23 -12.25 4.16
C ASP A 380 21.26 -13.02 3.25
N TYR A 381 21.35 -12.78 1.94
CA TYR A 381 20.49 -13.40 0.91
C TYR A 381 19.00 -13.26 1.20
N THR A 382 18.65 -12.16 1.83
CA THR A 382 17.26 -11.85 2.24
C THR A 382 16.89 -10.42 1.93
N HIS A 383 17.74 -9.44 2.29
CA HIS A 383 17.45 -8.01 2.18
C HIS A 383 18.15 -7.38 0.97
N ILE A 384 17.44 -6.46 0.35
CA ILE A 384 17.94 -5.64 -0.77
C ILE A 384 18.66 -4.40 -0.26
N ASN A 385 19.49 -3.81 -1.12
CA ASN A 385 19.98 -2.46 -0.96
C ASN A 385 19.12 -1.48 -1.81
N PHE A 386 19.47 -0.19 -1.82
CA PHE A 386 18.68 0.80 -2.57
C PHE A 386 18.69 0.56 -4.09
N ARG A 387 19.77 0.03 -4.66
CA ARG A 387 19.80 -0.36 -6.07
C ARG A 387 18.84 -1.52 -6.34
N GLY A 388 18.80 -2.50 -5.47
CA GLY A 388 17.83 -3.61 -5.55
C GLY A 388 16.39 -3.12 -5.36
N GLY A 389 16.18 -2.19 -4.44
CA GLY A 389 14.89 -1.54 -4.23
C GLY A 389 14.40 -0.83 -5.48
N LYS A 390 15.28 -0.09 -6.16
CA LYS A 390 14.97 0.55 -7.44
C LYS A 390 14.58 -0.48 -8.50
N HIS A 391 15.34 -1.55 -8.62
CA HIS A 391 15.06 -2.62 -9.58
C HIS A 391 13.68 -3.25 -9.36
N LEU A 392 13.35 -3.61 -8.12
CA LEU A 392 12.05 -4.18 -7.79
C LEU A 392 10.90 -3.16 -7.93
N ALA A 393 11.15 -1.90 -7.59
CA ALA A 393 10.20 -0.82 -7.78
C ALA A 393 9.87 -0.62 -9.26
N GLU A 394 10.86 -0.69 -10.16
CA GLU A 394 10.65 -0.62 -11.61
C GLU A 394 9.75 -1.75 -12.10
N LEU A 395 9.97 -2.97 -11.62
CA LEU A 395 9.14 -4.13 -11.98
C LEU A 395 7.69 -3.97 -11.51
N LEU A 396 7.48 -3.51 -10.29
CA LEU A 396 6.14 -3.26 -9.75
C LEU A 396 5.47 -2.09 -10.47
N TYR A 397 6.20 -1.01 -10.72
CA TYR A 397 5.70 0.14 -11.46
C TYR A 397 5.22 -0.26 -12.87
N GLU A 398 6.01 -1.04 -13.60
CA GLU A 398 5.63 -1.54 -14.93
C GLU A 398 4.36 -2.40 -14.86
N ALA A 399 4.23 -3.25 -13.85
CA ALA A 399 3.02 -4.06 -13.63
C ALA A 399 1.79 -3.20 -13.31
N LEU A 400 1.95 -2.16 -12.50
CA LEU A 400 0.87 -1.21 -12.19
C LEU A 400 0.42 -0.43 -13.43
N VAL A 401 1.36 0.08 -14.20
CA VAL A 401 1.06 0.85 -15.43
C VAL A 401 0.40 -0.05 -16.48
N TYR A 402 0.93 -1.25 -16.68
CA TYR A 402 0.34 -2.22 -17.60
C TYR A 402 -1.08 -2.62 -17.17
N GLY A 403 -1.29 -2.84 -15.88
CA GLY A 403 -2.61 -3.11 -15.33
C GLY A 403 -3.60 -1.98 -15.57
N LYS A 404 -3.16 -0.72 -15.47
CA LYS A 404 -3.97 0.46 -15.82
C LYS A 404 -4.34 0.48 -17.31
N GLU A 405 -3.40 0.14 -18.19
CA GLU A 405 -3.68 0.01 -19.64
C GLU A 405 -4.72 -1.07 -19.91
N GLN A 406 -4.65 -2.21 -19.22
CA GLN A 406 -5.66 -3.28 -19.34
C GLN A 406 -7.03 -2.82 -18.84
N TYR A 407 -7.06 -2.09 -17.73
CA TYR A 407 -8.28 -1.48 -17.20
C TYR A 407 -8.91 -0.52 -18.23
N ASP A 408 -8.13 0.33 -18.86
CA ASP A 408 -8.61 1.26 -19.88
C ASP A 408 -9.16 0.53 -21.11
N ARG A 409 -8.49 -0.52 -21.57
CA ARG A 409 -8.95 -1.36 -22.67
C ARG A 409 -10.27 -2.08 -22.35
N ARG A 410 -10.40 -2.61 -21.13
CA ARG A 410 -11.63 -3.22 -20.65
C ARG A 410 -12.79 -2.25 -20.68
N ARG A 411 -12.59 -1.05 -20.15
CA ARG A 411 -13.63 -0.02 -20.14
C ARG A 411 -14.05 0.40 -21.55
N ALA A 412 -13.09 0.59 -22.45
CA ALA A 412 -13.38 0.91 -23.84
C ALA A 412 -14.18 -0.22 -24.51
N TYR A 413 -13.77 -1.47 -24.30
CA TYR A 413 -14.49 -2.64 -24.83
C TYR A 413 -15.92 -2.75 -24.29
N GLU A 414 -16.11 -2.57 -22.99
CA GLU A 414 -17.43 -2.65 -22.35
C GLU A 414 -18.37 -1.51 -22.76
N ALA A 415 -17.83 -0.36 -23.16
CA ALA A 415 -18.59 0.77 -23.63
C ALA A 415 -19.05 0.65 -25.09
N GLU A 416 -18.47 -0.26 -25.87
CA GLU A 416 -18.92 -0.55 -27.23
C GLU A 416 -20.23 -1.37 -27.20
N PRO A 417 -21.21 -1.03 -28.05
CA PRO A 417 -22.48 -1.76 -28.08
C PRO A 417 -22.39 -3.22 -28.51
#